data_f856b8fe68a5147c856ca134c84bb677
#
_entry.id   f856b8fe68a5147c856ca134c84bb677
#
_cell.length_a   1.000
_cell.length_b   1.000
_cell.length_c   1.000
_cell.angle_alpha   90.00
_cell.angle_beta   90.00
_cell.angle_gamma   90.00
#
_symmetry.space_group_name_H-M   'P 1'
#
loop_
_entity.id
_entity.type
_entity.pdbx_description
1 polymer ?
#
loop_
_entity_poly.entity_id
_entity_poly.type
_entity_poly.pdbx_seq_one_letter_code
_entity_poly.pdbx_strand_id
1 'polypeptide(L)'
;ALGYPARSAELAWIAGYMHDIGNIVNRHDHAQSGAVMAFRILDKLGCDPEELSTIVSAIGNHDEKTAFPVNEVAAAIILGDKTDVRRSRVRNQEPSTFDIHDRVNFAVSQSCTILSEDKKSVTLDLSIDSEISPVLTYFEIFMDRMLLCRKAAEHLNLDFHLCINGQNIL
;
A
#
# COMPACT_ATOMS: atom_id res chain seq x y z
N ALA A 1 -11.19 5.70 12.58
CA ALA A 1 -11.96 6.66 11.76
C ALA A 1 -13.20 6.01 11.13
N LEU A 2 -13.10 4.77 10.60
CA LEU A 2 -14.17 4.06 9.87
C LEU A 2 -15.13 3.27 10.78
N GLY A 3 -15.03 3.37 12.10
CA GLY A 3 -15.90 2.65 13.04
C GLY A 3 -15.40 1.24 13.43
N TYR A 4 -14.28 0.79 12.89
CA TYR A 4 -13.64 -0.44 13.35
C TYR A 4 -13.14 -0.31 14.80
N PRO A 5 -13.03 -1.43 15.55
CA PRO A 5 -12.47 -1.41 16.88
C PRO A 5 -11.08 -0.77 16.91
N ALA A 6 -10.74 -0.09 18.01
CA ALA A 6 -9.39 0.49 18.18
C ALA A 6 -8.29 -0.58 18.02
N ARG A 7 -8.58 -1.81 18.44
CA ARG A 7 -7.65 -2.95 18.31
C ARG A 7 -7.33 -3.28 16.85
N SER A 8 -8.28 -3.19 15.92
CA SER A 8 -8.00 -3.39 14.48
C SER A 8 -6.97 -2.38 13.96
N ALA A 9 -7.00 -1.14 14.47
CA ALA A 9 -5.99 -0.14 14.10
C ALA A 9 -4.59 -0.51 14.63
N GLU A 10 -4.50 -1.04 15.85
CA GLU A 10 -3.21 -1.53 16.40
C GLU A 10 -2.67 -2.72 15.60
N LEU A 11 -3.54 -3.67 15.23
CA LEU A 11 -3.16 -4.80 14.38
C LEU A 11 -2.67 -4.32 13.01
N ALA A 12 -3.33 -3.33 12.41
CA ALA A 12 -2.90 -2.73 11.16
C ALA A 12 -1.52 -2.03 11.29
N TRP A 13 -1.25 -1.40 12.42
CA TRP A 13 0.07 -0.82 12.72
C TRP A 13 1.16 -1.89 12.81
N ILE A 14 0.92 -2.97 13.55
CA ILE A 14 1.87 -4.08 13.71
C ILE A 14 2.14 -4.73 12.35
N ALA A 15 1.07 -5.05 11.60
CA ALA A 15 1.18 -5.68 10.31
C ALA A 15 1.86 -4.75 9.28
N GLY A 16 1.52 -3.45 9.27
CA GLY A 16 2.16 -2.46 8.41
C GLY A 16 3.65 -2.27 8.74
N TYR A 17 4.05 -2.33 10.01
CA TYR A 17 5.45 -2.28 10.40
C TYR A 17 6.25 -3.50 9.92
N MET A 18 5.61 -4.67 9.85
CA MET A 18 6.26 -5.94 9.54
C MET A 18 6.08 -6.40 8.08
N HIS A 19 5.21 -5.74 7.27
CA HIS A 19 4.78 -6.28 5.97
C HIS A 19 5.93 -6.61 5.02
N ASP A 20 6.98 -5.84 5.06
CA ASP A 20 8.15 -5.95 4.18
C ASP A 20 9.33 -6.72 4.80
N ILE A 21 9.17 -7.33 5.99
CA ILE A 21 10.26 -8.02 6.70
C ILE A 21 10.86 -9.17 5.86
N GLY A 22 10.06 -9.77 4.99
CA GLY A 22 10.49 -10.84 4.09
C GLY A 22 11.54 -10.41 3.05
N ASN A 23 11.71 -9.10 2.79
CA ASN A 23 12.78 -8.58 1.95
C ASN A 23 14.20 -8.91 2.47
N ILE A 24 14.34 -9.26 3.74
CA ILE A 24 15.60 -9.79 4.31
C ILE A 24 15.99 -11.11 3.63
N VAL A 25 15.01 -11.91 3.23
CA VAL A 25 15.22 -13.19 2.53
C VAL A 25 15.38 -12.95 1.04
N ASN A 26 14.37 -12.38 0.39
CA ASN A 26 14.37 -12.04 -1.04
C ASN A 26 13.21 -11.11 -1.34
N ARG A 27 13.35 -10.23 -2.35
CA ARG A 27 12.24 -9.40 -2.86
C ARG A 27 11.15 -10.26 -3.49
N HIS A 28 11.52 -11.34 -4.18
CA HIS A 28 10.55 -12.29 -4.71
C HIS A 28 9.89 -13.04 -3.55
N ASP A 29 8.56 -13.12 -3.56
CA ASP A 29 7.73 -13.77 -2.52
C ASP A 29 7.97 -13.24 -1.09
N HIS A 30 8.37 -11.93 -0.98
CA HIS A 30 8.63 -11.31 0.32
C HIS A 30 7.38 -11.26 1.21
N ALA A 31 6.18 -11.18 0.64
CA ALA A 31 4.94 -11.22 1.41
C ALA A 31 4.75 -12.56 2.12
N GLN A 32 4.99 -13.68 1.43
CA GLN A 32 4.86 -15.02 1.99
C GLN A 32 5.95 -15.31 3.02
N SER A 33 7.22 -15.02 2.70
CA SER A 33 8.32 -15.17 3.66
C SER A 33 8.15 -14.24 4.85
N GLY A 34 7.69 -13.01 4.64
CA GLY A 34 7.39 -12.04 5.68
C GLY A 34 6.28 -12.50 6.62
N ALA A 35 5.21 -13.09 6.08
CA ALA A 35 4.12 -13.65 6.87
C ALA A 35 4.61 -14.77 7.81
N VAL A 36 5.46 -15.69 7.29
CA VAL A 36 6.06 -16.76 8.10
C VAL A 36 6.99 -16.21 9.19
N MET A 37 7.80 -15.19 8.86
CA MET A 37 8.68 -14.54 9.83
C MET A 37 7.88 -13.81 10.91
N ALA A 38 6.83 -13.07 10.53
CA ALA A 38 5.93 -12.38 11.45
C ALA A 38 5.22 -13.37 12.38
N PHE A 39 4.71 -14.49 11.84
CA PHE A 39 4.14 -15.57 12.65
C PHE A 39 5.12 -15.99 13.74
N ARG A 40 6.36 -16.30 13.36
CA ARG A 40 7.37 -16.80 14.30
C ARG A 40 7.73 -15.82 15.41
N ILE A 41 7.77 -14.52 15.07
CA ILE A 41 8.09 -13.44 16.02
C ILE A 41 6.92 -13.24 16.99
N LEU A 42 5.71 -13.09 16.46
CA LEU A 42 4.52 -12.78 17.26
C LEU A 42 4.08 -13.93 18.14
N ASP A 43 4.19 -15.19 17.66
CA ASP A 43 3.95 -16.39 18.45
C ASP A 43 4.88 -16.45 19.68
N LYS A 44 6.18 -16.18 19.49
CA LYS A 44 7.14 -16.12 20.60
C LYS A 44 6.85 -14.99 21.59
N LEU A 45 6.21 -13.92 21.15
CA LEU A 45 5.81 -12.80 22.01
C LEU A 45 4.48 -13.07 22.72
N GLY A 46 3.83 -14.20 22.47
CA GLY A 46 2.56 -14.58 23.11
C GLY A 46 1.37 -13.82 22.53
N CYS A 47 1.42 -13.46 21.24
CA CYS A 47 0.29 -12.84 20.55
C CYS A 47 -0.91 -13.79 20.56
N ASP A 48 -2.10 -13.23 20.76
CA ASP A 48 -3.35 -14.01 20.69
C ASP A 48 -3.49 -14.68 19.31
N PRO A 49 -3.92 -15.96 19.24
CA PRO A 49 -3.97 -16.70 17.98
C PRO A 49 -4.87 -16.08 16.89
N GLU A 50 -5.98 -15.43 17.24
CA GLU A 50 -6.88 -14.80 16.29
C GLU A 50 -6.24 -13.52 15.74
N GLU A 51 -5.62 -12.72 16.60
CA GLU A 51 -4.88 -11.51 16.19
C GLU A 51 -3.65 -11.87 15.35
N LEU A 52 -2.92 -12.92 15.74
CA LEU A 52 -1.79 -13.47 14.99
C LEU A 52 -2.21 -13.88 13.58
N SER A 53 -3.32 -14.63 13.47
CA SER A 53 -3.88 -15.02 12.17
C SER A 53 -4.24 -13.82 11.30
N THR A 54 -4.84 -12.79 11.89
CA THR A 54 -5.22 -11.55 11.21
C THR A 54 -3.99 -10.82 10.65
N ILE A 55 -2.94 -10.66 11.45
CA ILE A 55 -1.70 -9.98 11.04
C ILE A 55 -0.97 -10.77 9.95
N VAL A 56 -0.81 -12.07 10.13
CA VAL A 56 -0.08 -12.94 9.21
C VAL A 56 -0.76 -13.02 7.85
N SER A 57 -2.09 -13.16 7.84
CA SER A 57 -2.86 -13.16 6.59
C SER A 57 -2.81 -11.82 5.88
N ALA A 58 -2.82 -10.71 6.63
CA ALA A 58 -2.68 -9.38 6.04
C ALA A 58 -1.30 -9.18 5.40
N ILE A 59 -0.22 -9.60 6.07
CA ILE A 59 1.14 -9.55 5.51
C ILE A 59 1.26 -10.44 4.27
N GLY A 60 0.75 -11.68 4.31
CA GLY A 60 0.84 -12.62 3.19
C GLY A 60 0.08 -12.20 1.93
N ASN A 61 -0.89 -11.31 2.06
CA ASN A 61 -1.78 -10.88 0.98
C ASN A 61 -1.62 -9.40 0.57
N HIS A 62 -0.47 -8.76 0.83
CA HIS A 62 -0.28 -7.35 0.47
C HIS A 62 0.44 -7.11 -0.86
N ASP A 63 1.23 -8.07 -1.37
CA ASP A 63 2.02 -7.88 -2.60
C ASP A 63 1.17 -7.99 -3.87
N GLU A 64 1.34 -7.06 -4.79
CA GLU A 64 0.49 -6.83 -5.98
C GLU A 64 0.16 -8.09 -6.77
N LYS A 65 1.11 -9.02 -6.90
CA LYS A 65 0.96 -10.24 -7.71
C LYS A 65 -0.06 -11.22 -7.14
N THR A 66 -0.22 -11.24 -5.83
CA THR A 66 -1.06 -12.22 -5.11
C THR A 66 -2.01 -11.57 -4.13
N ALA A 67 -2.02 -10.23 -4.07
CA ALA A 67 -2.76 -9.47 -3.08
C ALA A 67 -4.27 -9.64 -3.19
N PHE A 68 -4.87 -9.82 -2.03
CA PHE A 68 -6.30 -9.76 -1.84
C PHE A 68 -6.62 -9.19 -0.43
N PRO A 69 -7.55 -8.26 -0.28
CA PRO A 69 -7.93 -7.72 1.01
C PRO A 69 -8.78 -8.74 1.80
N VAL A 70 -8.10 -9.74 2.41
CA VAL A 70 -8.74 -10.85 3.13
C VAL A 70 -9.42 -10.44 4.45
N ASN A 71 -9.05 -9.29 4.99
CA ASN A 71 -9.62 -8.66 6.18
C ASN A 71 -9.36 -7.14 6.17
N GLU A 72 -9.93 -6.41 7.12
CA GLU A 72 -9.78 -4.95 7.20
C GLU A 72 -8.32 -4.51 7.44
N VAL A 73 -7.52 -5.32 8.10
CA VAL A 73 -6.08 -5.05 8.33
C VAL A 73 -5.32 -5.17 7.02
N ALA A 74 -5.57 -6.21 6.22
CA ALA A 74 -4.99 -6.37 4.89
C ALA A 74 -5.37 -5.20 3.97
N ALA A 75 -6.65 -4.79 3.98
CA ALA A 75 -7.12 -3.66 3.20
C ALA A 75 -6.42 -2.35 3.59
N ALA A 76 -6.23 -2.12 4.89
CA ALA A 76 -5.51 -0.94 5.38
C ALA A 76 -4.04 -0.94 4.97
N ILE A 77 -3.35 -2.08 5.02
CA ILE A 77 -1.95 -2.21 4.60
C ILE A 77 -1.83 -1.96 3.09
N ILE A 78 -2.69 -2.58 2.29
CA ILE A 78 -2.70 -2.41 0.84
C ILE A 78 -2.86 -0.92 0.49
N LEU A 79 -3.85 -0.23 1.07
CA LEU A 79 -4.01 1.20 0.85
C LEU A 79 -2.77 1.99 1.29
N GLY A 80 -2.23 1.73 2.49
CA GLY A 80 -1.08 2.46 3.00
C GLY A 80 0.19 2.28 2.15
N ASP A 81 0.48 1.06 1.73
CA ASP A 81 1.68 0.74 0.94
C ASP A 81 1.55 1.13 -0.54
N LYS A 82 0.39 0.81 -1.16
CA LYS A 82 0.25 0.98 -2.62
C LYS A 82 -0.06 2.41 -3.04
N THR A 83 -0.53 3.27 -2.14
CA THR A 83 -0.69 4.71 -2.39
C THR A 83 0.59 5.51 -2.18
N ASP A 84 1.62 4.95 -1.54
CA ASP A 84 2.89 5.63 -1.29
C ASP A 84 3.78 5.66 -2.53
N VAL A 85 3.43 6.52 -3.49
CA VAL A 85 4.18 6.78 -4.72
C VAL A 85 4.70 8.21 -4.67
N ARG A 86 6.00 8.42 -4.48
CA ARG A 86 6.57 9.77 -4.32
C ARG A 86 8.08 9.80 -4.54
N ARG A 87 8.58 10.99 -4.87
CA ARG A 87 10.00 11.27 -5.12
C ARG A 87 10.93 10.76 -4.02
N SER A 88 10.56 10.89 -2.76
CA SER A 88 11.40 10.46 -1.62
C SER A 88 11.59 8.93 -1.52
N ARG A 89 10.85 8.13 -2.28
CA ARG A 89 11.05 6.67 -2.37
C ARG A 89 12.20 6.27 -3.28
N VAL A 90 12.60 7.15 -4.20
CA VAL A 90 13.73 6.89 -5.11
C VAL A 90 15.02 6.90 -4.31
N ARG A 91 15.68 5.75 -4.23
CA ARG A 91 16.96 5.58 -3.54
C ARG A 91 18.16 5.84 -4.44
N ASN A 92 17.97 5.67 -5.75
CA ASN A 92 18.96 5.98 -6.76
C ASN A 92 19.20 7.49 -6.77
N GLN A 93 20.46 7.94 -6.64
CA GLN A 93 20.83 9.36 -6.60
C GLN A 93 21.31 9.86 -7.95
N GLU A 94 21.45 8.99 -8.94
CA GLU A 94 21.97 9.32 -10.28
C GLU A 94 20.82 9.32 -11.31
N PRO A 95 20.24 10.49 -11.65
CA PRO A 95 19.09 10.56 -12.55
C PRO A 95 19.31 9.95 -13.94
N SER A 96 20.56 9.94 -14.41
CA SER A 96 20.92 9.35 -15.69
C SER A 96 20.77 7.81 -15.74
N THR A 97 20.68 7.17 -14.57
CA THR A 97 20.54 5.71 -14.41
C THR A 97 19.16 5.30 -13.92
N PHE A 98 18.19 6.23 -13.84
CA PHE A 98 16.83 5.94 -13.44
C PHE A 98 16.18 4.92 -14.39
N ASP A 99 15.66 3.85 -13.82
CA ASP A 99 14.71 3.00 -14.54
C ASP A 99 13.33 3.69 -14.66
N ILE A 100 12.37 3.02 -15.28
CA ILE A 100 11.03 3.56 -15.47
C ILE A 100 10.32 3.80 -14.12
N HIS A 101 10.52 2.93 -13.14
CA HIS A 101 9.93 3.06 -11.80
C HIS A 101 10.54 4.21 -11.03
N ASP A 102 11.87 4.37 -11.07
CA ASP A 102 12.58 5.50 -10.46
C ASP A 102 12.07 6.81 -11.04
N ARG A 103 11.98 6.90 -12.38
CA ARG A 103 11.55 8.11 -13.09
C ARG A 103 10.14 8.52 -12.71
N VAL A 104 9.19 7.57 -12.69
CA VAL A 104 7.80 7.87 -12.34
C VAL A 104 7.67 8.24 -10.87
N ASN A 105 8.31 7.52 -9.94
CA ASN A 105 8.31 7.91 -8.53
C ASN A 105 8.95 9.30 -8.33
N PHE A 106 10.03 9.61 -9.05
CA PHE A 106 10.70 10.91 -8.98
C PHE A 106 9.84 12.05 -9.52
N ALA A 107 9.00 11.79 -10.52
CA ALA A 107 8.03 12.75 -11.06
C ALA A 107 6.92 13.09 -10.06
N VAL A 108 6.58 12.17 -9.13
CA VAL A 108 5.53 12.44 -8.12
C VAL A 108 6.09 13.32 -7.02
N SER A 109 5.72 14.60 -7.04
CA SER A 109 6.13 15.58 -6.04
C SER A 109 5.31 15.51 -4.76
N GLN A 110 4.03 15.11 -4.88
CA GLN A 110 3.12 14.94 -3.75
C GLN A 110 2.23 13.73 -3.96
N SER A 111 2.02 12.96 -2.89
CA SER A 111 1.04 11.87 -2.81
C SER A 111 0.33 11.98 -1.46
N CYS A 112 -0.99 12.14 -1.51
CA CYS A 112 -1.83 12.22 -0.32
C CYS A 112 -3.00 11.26 -0.42
N THR A 113 -3.26 10.51 0.65
CA THR A 113 -4.46 9.69 0.79
C THR A 113 -5.42 10.39 1.72
N ILE A 114 -6.59 10.77 1.21
CA ILE A 114 -7.56 11.63 1.88
C ILE A 114 -8.85 10.85 2.08
N LEU A 115 -9.27 10.67 3.34
CA LEU A 115 -10.59 10.15 3.68
C LEU A 115 -11.61 11.29 3.65
N SER A 116 -12.74 11.11 2.98
CA SER A 116 -13.83 12.10 2.96
C SER A 116 -14.41 12.33 4.37
N GLU A 117 -14.99 13.50 4.61
CA GLU A 117 -15.60 13.87 5.90
C GLU A 117 -16.75 12.92 6.27
N ASP A 118 -17.54 12.48 5.30
CA ASP A 118 -18.63 11.52 5.47
C ASP A 118 -18.16 10.07 5.59
N LYS A 119 -16.86 9.83 5.44
CA LYS A 119 -16.20 8.51 5.54
C LYS A 119 -16.73 7.48 4.54
N LYS A 120 -17.15 7.92 3.37
CA LYS A 120 -17.66 7.06 2.30
C LYS A 120 -16.68 6.86 1.16
N SER A 121 -15.67 7.72 1.05
CA SER A 121 -14.66 7.60 0.00
C SER A 121 -13.26 7.88 0.50
N VAL A 122 -12.29 7.29 -0.20
CA VAL A 122 -10.87 7.56 -0.05
C VAL A 122 -10.31 8.02 -1.39
N THR A 123 -9.65 9.16 -1.40
CA THR A 123 -9.03 9.75 -2.59
C THR A 123 -7.53 9.65 -2.51
N LEU A 124 -6.89 9.07 -3.53
CA LEU A 124 -5.47 9.24 -3.77
C LEU A 124 -5.26 10.49 -4.62
N ASP A 125 -4.64 11.51 -4.06
CA ASP A 125 -4.32 12.76 -4.73
C ASP A 125 -2.83 12.85 -5.02
N LEU A 126 -2.49 12.93 -6.32
CA LEU A 126 -1.13 12.93 -6.84
C LEU A 126 -0.83 14.23 -7.59
N SER A 127 0.35 14.81 -7.29
CA SER A 127 0.95 15.85 -8.13
C SER A 127 2.11 15.24 -8.91
N ILE A 128 1.95 15.12 -10.23
CA ILE A 128 2.92 14.52 -11.15
C ILE A 128 3.52 15.62 -12.04
N ASP A 129 4.84 15.74 -12.01
CA ASP A 129 5.60 16.61 -12.92
C ASP A 129 5.68 15.95 -14.30
N SER A 130 4.88 16.44 -15.23
CA SER A 130 4.77 15.90 -16.59
C SER A 130 6.03 16.13 -17.45
N GLU A 131 6.92 17.06 -17.06
CA GLU A 131 8.20 17.26 -17.73
C GLU A 131 9.20 16.13 -17.41
N ILE A 132 9.05 15.49 -16.23
CA ILE A 132 9.87 14.37 -15.81
C ILE A 132 9.32 13.05 -16.33
N SER A 133 8.00 12.85 -16.20
CA SER A 133 7.32 11.64 -16.66
C SER A 133 5.87 11.94 -17.05
N PRO A 134 5.43 11.55 -18.27
CA PRO A 134 4.03 11.64 -18.64
C PRO A 134 3.12 10.90 -17.68
N VAL A 135 1.90 11.42 -17.44
CA VAL A 135 0.88 10.76 -16.61
C VAL A 135 0.53 9.37 -17.15
N LEU A 136 0.56 9.18 -18.47
CA LEU A 136 0.32 7.86 -19.08
C LEU A 136 1.31 6.81 -18.58
N THR A 137 2.59 7.17 -18.42
CA THR A 137 3.61 6.24 -17.91
C THR A 137 3.36 5.82 -16.47
N TYR A 138 2.75 6.71 -15.65
CA TYR A 138 2.27 6.32 -14.32
C TYR A 138 1.26 5.18 -14.40
N PHE A 139 0.28 5.25 -15.31
CA PHE A 139 -0.70 4.19 -15.49
C PHE A 139 -0.09 2.90 -16.03
N GLU A 140 0.86 2.98 -16.95
CA GLU A 140 1.53 1.81 -17.52
C GLU A 140 2.17 0.92 -16.44
N ILE A 141 2.72 1.51 -15.38
CA ILE A 141 3.42 0.76 -14.34
C ILE A 141 2.64 0.58 -13.05
N PHE A 142 1.63 1.42 -12.76
CA PHE A 142 0.90 1.41 -11.50
C PHE A 142 -0.60 1.11 -11.62
N MET A 143 -1.08 0.71 -12.80
CA MET A 143 -2.50 0.37 -12.98
C MET A 143 -2.95 -0.74 -12.03
N ASP A 144 -2.17 -1.82 -11.92
CA ASP A 144 -2.51 -2.95 -11.04
C ASP A 144 -2.56 -2.52 -9.57
N ARG A 145 -1.71 -1.58 -9.15
CA ARG A 145 -1.78 -0.97 -7.81
C ARG A 145 -3.08 -0.22 -7.60
N MET A 146 -3.51 0.58 -8.57
CA MET A 146 -4.76 1.36 -8.47
C MET A 146 -5.97 0.44 -8.40
N LEU A 147 -5.98 -0.63 -9.20
CA LEU A 147 -7.03 -1.65 -9.15
C LEU A 147 -7.06 -2.38 -7.79
N LEU A 148 -5.88 -2.64 -7.22
CA LEU A 148 -5.78 -3.25 -5.90
C LEU A 148 -6.22 -2.29 -4.79
N CYS A 149 -5.85 -1.00 -4.86
CA CYS A 149 -6.33 0.03 -3.94
C CYS A 149 -7.86 0.14 -3.97
N ARG A 150 -8.47 0.10 -5.16
CA ARG A 150 -9.93 0.10 -5.30
C ARG A 150 -10.56 -1.10 -4.58
N LYS A 151 -10.05 -2.32 -4.79
CA LYS A 151 -10.55 -3.51 -4.09
C LYS A 151 -10.39 -3.42 -2.58
N ALA A 152 -9.27 -2.85 -2.11
CA ALA A 152 -9.04 -2.64 -0.69
C ALA A 152 -10.00 -1.60 -0.09
N ALA A 153 -10.28 -0.51 -0.80
CA ALA A 153 -11.26 0.48 -0.40
C ALA A 153 -12.68 -0.11 -0.34
N GLU A 154 -13.09 -0.86 -1.38
CA GLU A 154 -14.38 -1.58 -1.42
C GLU A 154 -14.54 -2.53 -0.22
N HIS A 155 -13.47 -3.24 0.19
CA HIS A 155 -13.48 -4.10 1.37
C HIS A 155 -13.74 -3.31 2.68
N LEU A 156 -13.31 -2.05 2.72
CA LEU A 156 -13.57 -1.13 3.84
C LEU A 156 -14.90 -0.36 3.69
N ASN A 157 -15.73 -0.70 2.70
CA ASN A 157 -16.97 0.01 2.34
C ASN A 157 -16.71 1.48 1.95
N LEU A 158 -15.62 1.74 1.23
CA LEU A 158 -15.25 3.05 0.70
C LEU A 158 -15.22 3.02 -0.83
N ASP A 159 -15.66 4.12 -1.44
CA ASP A 159 -15.40 4.40 -2.85
C ASP A 159 -13.96 4.89 -3.02
N PHE A 160 -13.22 4.33 -3.97
CA PHE A 160 -11.86 4.76 -4.29
C PHE A 160 -11.87 5.79 -5.41
N HIS A 161 -11.25 6.93 -5.17
CA HIS A 161 -11.05 7.98 -6.15
C HIS A 161 -9.57 8.24 -6.40
N LEU A 162 -9.24 8.60 -7.63
CA LEU A 162 -7.91 9.01 -8.05
C LEU A 162 -7.98 10.41 -8.65
N CYS A 163 -7.23 11.34 -8.05
CA CYS A 163 -7.03 12.69 -8.54
C CYS A 163 -5.57 12.85 -8.96
N ILE A 164 -5.32 13.36 -10.16
CA ILE A 164 -3.97 13.65 -10.65
C ILE A 164 -3.93 15.09 -11.16
N ASN A 165 -3.02 15.89 -10.62
CA ASN A 165 -2.85 17.30 -10.97
C ASN A 165 -4.17 18.09 -10.88
N GLY A 166 -4.98 17.81 -9.85
CA GLY A 166 -6.28 18.45 -9.64
C GLY A 166 -7.41 17.97 -10.54
N GLN A 167 -7.20 16.94 -11.35
CA GLN A 167 -8.23 16.32 -12.20
C GLN A 167 -8.66 14.98 -11.65
N ASN A 168 -9.95 14.79 -11.46
CA ASN A 168 -10.52 13.49 -11.10
C ASN A 168 -10.43 12.55 -12.30
N ILE A 169 -9.81 11.41 -12.07
CA ILE A 169 -9.60 10.36 -13.09
C ILE A 169 -10.57 9.19 -12.88
N LEU A 170 -10.89 8.89 -11.60
CA LEU A 170 -11.84 7.88 -11.15
C LEU A 170 -12.75 8.46 -10.09
#